data_a48de19e553d6a4dd9f8e9f171f5565e
#
_entry.id   a48de19e553d6a4dd9f8e9f171f5565e
#
_cell.length_a   1.000
_cell.length_b   1.000
_cell.length_c   1.000
_cell.angle_alpha   90.00
_cell.angle_beta   90.00
_cell.angle_gamma   90.00
#
_symmetry.space_group_name_H-M   'P 1'
#
loop_
_entity.id
_entity.type
_entity.pdbx_description
1 polymer ?
#
loop_
_entity_poly.entity_id
_entity_poly.type
_entity_poly.pdbx_seq_one_letter_code
_entity_poly.pdbx_strand_id
1 'polypeptide(L)'
;VSAGTGVSAVFQPIVDTARGTVVGFEGLARFETPDQVGVEDLFAEARAAGRAPEIEARCLRVILRERPSMPANCFLTVNASPEVLLHEAIRAVWQEHSDLHGVIVEVTEQSAIESTTDLEPALDALRGAGALIAVDDLGSGYAGLSRLLALKPALIKLDRGLIQGIDTDEAKRALVEMIGTFASRIDAW
;
A
#
# COMPACT_ATOMS: atom_id res chain seq x y z
N VAL A 1 -9.93 -22.38 -8.26
CA VAL A 1 -10.97 -21.64 -7.52
C VAL A 1 -11.06 -22.27 -6.14
N SER A 2 -10.42 -21.65 -5.16
CA SER A 2 -10.45 -22.11 -3.76
C SER A 2 -11.82 -21.75 -3.18
N ALA A 3 -12.70 -22.73 -3.05
CA ALA A 3 -14.02 -22.56 -2.48
C ALA A 3 -13.90 -22.06 -1.02
N GLY A 4 -14.65 -21.01 -0.65
CA GLY A 4 -15.03 -20.77 0.72
C GLY A 4 -14.42 -19.59 1.46
N THR A 5 -13.72 -18.66 0.80
CA THR A 5 -13.16 -17.53 1.54
C THR A 5 -13.96 -16.23 1.45
N GLY A 6 -14.85 -16.05 0.47
CA GLY A 6 -15.57 -14.79 0.24
C GLY A 6 -14.66 -13.56 -0.05
N VAL A 7 -13.36 -13.80 -0.28
CA VAL A 7 -12.37 -12.77 -0.64
C VAL A 7 -11.59 -13.25 -1.85
N SER A 8 -11.50 -12.40 -2.87
CA SER A 8 -10.69 -12.61 -4.08
C SER A 8 -9.73 -11.44 -4.27
N ALA A 9 -8.73 -11.61 -5.14
CA ALA A 9 -7.82 -10.55 -5.53
C ALA A 9 -8.10 -10.10 -6.97
N VAL A 10 -8.01 -8.78 -7.19
CA VAL A 10 -7.90 -8.19 -8.53
C VAL A 10 -6.66 -7.33 -8.58
N PHE A 11 -6.15 -7.08 -9.79
CA PHE A 11 -4.86 -6.42 -9.98
C PHE A 11 -5.02 -5.24 -10.93
N GLN A 12 -4.66 -4.06 -10.45
CA GLN A 12 -4.67 -2.83 -11.24
C GLN A 12 -3.24 -2.58 -11.76
N PRO A 13 -3.05 -2.45 -13.09
CA PRO A 13 -1.73 -2.23 -13.65
C PRO A 13 -1.18 -0.85 -13.27
N ILE A 14 0.11 -0.81 -12.93
CA ILE A 14 0.90 0.41 -12.74
C ILE A 14 1.76 0.58 -13.99
N VAL A 15 1.64 1.75 -14.61
CA VAL A 15 2.26 2.03 -15.93
C VAL A 15 3.32 3.10 -15.80
N ASP A 16 4.52 2.81 -16.31
CA ASP A 16 5.52 3.85 -16.62
C ASP A 16 5.03 4.67 -17.81
N THR A 17 4.56 5.89 -17.54
CA THR A 17 3.97 6.76 -18.56
C THR A 17 5.00 7.27 -19.57
N ALA A 18 6.28 7.33 -19.21
CA ALA A 18 7.35 7.75 -20.12
C ALA A 18 7.67 6.65 -21.16
N ARG A 19 7.56 5.38 -20.74
CA ARG A 19 7.84 4.21 -21.60
C ARG A 19 6.59 3.56 -22.15
N GLY A 20 5.41 3.85 -21.60
CA GLY A 20 4.15 3.21 -21.96
C GLY A 20 4.11 1.71 -21.62
N THR A 21 4.82 1.28 -20.57
CA THR A 21 4.94 -0.12 -20.19
C THR A 21 4.39 -0.37 -18.80
N VAL A 22 3.77 -1.53 -18.59
CA VAL A 22 3.37 -1.98 -17.25
C VAL A 22 4.63 -2.37 -16.48
N VAL A 23 4.81 -1.79 -15.29
CA VAL A 23 5.96 -2.00 -14.40
C VAL A 23 5.58 -2.70 -13.10
N GLY A 24 4.29 -2.76 -12.79
CA GLY A 24 3.79 -3.40 -11.59
C GLY A 24 2.27 -3.52 -11.59
N PHE A 25 1.77 -4.07 -10.51
CA PHE A 25 0.33 -4.21 -10.27
C PHE A 25 0.02 -3.86 -8.82
N GLU A 26 -1.07 -3.15 -8.60
CA GLU A 26 -1.65 -2.99 -7.27
C GLU A 26 -2.62 -4.14 -7.00
N GLY A 27 -2.36 -4.89 -5.93
CA GLY A 27 -3.21 -5.97 -5.46
C GLY A 27 -4.35 -5.43 -4.60
N LEU A 28 -5.58 -5.64 -5.05
CA LEU A 28 -6.78 -5.13 -4.40
C LEU A 28 -7.70 -6.29 -4.02
N ALA A 29 -8.10 -6.33 -2.74
CA ALA A 29 -9.07 -7.32 -2.28
C ALA A 29 -10.48 -6.99 -2.80
N ARG A 30 -11.25 -8.03 -3.09
CA ARG A 30 -12.68 -7.96 -3.40
C ARG A 30 -13.42 -8.95 -2.55
N PHE A 31 -14.52 -8.50 -1.96
CA PHE A 31 -15.37 -9.32 -1.10
C PHE A 31 -16.63 -9.74 -1.85
N GLU A 32 -16.99 -11.01 -1.69
CA GLU A 32 -18.29 -11.53 -2.16
C GLU A 32 -19.34 -11.18 -1.10
N THR A 33 -20.00 -10.05 -1.27
CA THR A 33 -21.07 -9.61 -0.36
C THR A 33 -22.42 -9.62 -1.10
N PRO A 34 -23.51 -10.09 -0.45
CA PRO A 34 -24.84 -10.11 -1.09
C PRO A 34 -25.39 -8.72 -1.43
N ASP A 35 -25.00 -7.68 -0.69
CA ASP A 35 -25.67 -6.37 -0.68
C ASP A 35 -24.83 -5.21 -1.24
N GLN A 36 -23.82 -5.47 -2.08
CA GLN A 36 -22.93 -4.42 -2.63
C GLN A 36 -22.30 -3.49 -1.56
N VAL A 37 -22.07 -4.03 -0.36
CA VAL A 37 -21.37 -3.29 0.69
C VAL A 37 -19.98 -2.91 0.20
N GLY A 38 -19.62 -1.63 0.30
CA GLY A 38 -18.31 -1.14 -0.11
C GLY A 38 -17.17 -1.79 0.67
N VAL A 39 -16.02 -1.91 0.05
CA VAL A 39 -14.82 -2.46 0.71
C VAL A 39 -14.45 -1.61 1.94
N GLU A 40 -14.61 -0.29 1.85
CA GLU A 40 -14.34 0.65 2.95
C GLU A 40 -15.27 0.43 4.14
N ASP A 41 -16.57 0.18 3.88
CA ASP A 41 -17.56 -0.09 4.93
C ASP A 41 -17.24 -1.40 5.66
N LEU A 42 -16.82 -2.43 4.92
CA LEU A 42 -16.39 -3.72 5.51
C LEU A 42 -15.17 -3.56 6.42
N PHE A 43 -14.19 -2.76 6.00
CA PHE A 43 -13.03 -2.47 6.82
C PHE A 43 -13.39 -1.61 8.05
N ALA A 44 -14.34 -0.67 7.91
CA ALA A 44 -14.84 0.12 9.03
C ALA A 44 -15.55 -0.77 10.06
N GLU A 45 -16.43 -1.68 9.61
CA GLU A 45 -17.09 -2.67 10.47
C GLU A 45 -16.07 -3.62 11.14
N ALA A 46 -15.07 -4.08 10.38
CA ALA A 46 -14.01 -4.93 10.91
C ALA A 46 -13.21 -4.23 12.02
N ARG A 47 -12.87 -2.97 11.83
CA ARG A 47 -12.20 -2.15 12.86
C ARG A 47 -13.08 -2.01 14.09
N ALA A 48 -14.35 -1.67 13.91
CA ALA A 48 -15.30 -1.54 15.02
C ALA A 48 -15.48 -2.85 15.81
N ALA A 49 -15.38 -3.99 15.13
CA ALA A 49 -15.46 -5.33 15.73
C ALA A 49 -14.12 -5.86 16.27
N GLY A 50 -13.02 -5.10 16.16
CA GLY A 50 -11.68 -5.55 16.56
C GLY A 50 -11.12 -6.67 15.69
N ARG A 51 -11.60 -6.84 14.46
CA ARG A 51 -11.24 -7.94 13.54
C ARG A 51 -10.47 -7.47 12.29
N ALA A 52 -10.05 -6.21 12.27
CA ALA A 52 -9.29 -5.66 11.16
C ALA A 52 -8.02 -6.49 10.84
N PRO A 53 -7.21 -6.91 11.83
CA PRO A 53 -5.99 -7.68 11.55
C PRO A 53 -6.25 -8.98 10.81
N GLU A 54 -7.28 -9.75 11.18
CA GLU A 54 -7.60 -11.02 10.55
C GLU A 54 -8.12 -10.83 9.13
N ILE A 55 -8.90 -9.77 8.90
CA ILE A 55 -9.44 -9.46 7.57
C ILE A 55 -8.31 -8.99 6.67
N GLU A 56 -7.44 -8.08 7.13
CA GLU A 56 -6.28 -7.63 6.35
C GLU A 56 -5.32 -8.78 6.07
N ALA A 57 -5.01 -9.63 7.05
CA ALA A 57 -4.20 -10.82 6.84
C ALA A 57 -4.77 -11.74 5.76
N ARG A 58 -6.10 -11.88 5.72
CA ARG A 58 -6.77 -12.66 4.68
C ARG A 58 -6.65 -12.01 3.31
N CYS A 59 -6.83 -10.70 3.22
CA CYS A 59 -6.63 -9.94 1.98
C CYS A 59 -5.20 -10.09 1.46
N LEU A 60 -4.21 -9.89 2.32
CA LEU A 60 -2.80 -10.06 1.97
C LEU A 60 -2.50 -11.47 1.45
N ARG A 61 -3.00 -12.53 2.12
CA ARG A 61 -2.78 -13.93 1.67
C ARG A 61 -3.34 -14.19 0.28
N VAL A 62 -4.55 -13.71 -0.03
CA VAL A 62 -5.13 -13.95 -1.36
C VAL A 62 -4.40 -13.18 -2.45
N ILE A 63 -3.89 -11.98 -2.15
CA ILE A 63 -3.12 -11.18 -3.10
C ILE A 63 -1.72 -11.80 -3.31
N LEU A 64 -0.98 -12.10 -2.25
CA LEU A 64 0.38 -12.62 -2.31
C LEU A 64 0.44 -14.02 -2.94
N ARG A 65 -0.62 -14.81 -2.82
CA ARG A 65 -0.73 -16.13 -3.46
C ARG A 65 -0.64 -16.06 -4.99
N GLU A 66 -1.08 -14.95 -5.59
CA GLU A 66 -1.05 -14.75 -7.04
C GLU A 66 0.30 -14.22 -7.55
N ARG A 67 1.21 -13.82 -6.66
CA ARG A 67 2.53 -13.27 -7.01
C ARG A 67 3.33 -14.16 -7.98
N PRO A 68 3.36 -15.50 -7.84
CA PRO A 68 4.10 -16.36 -8.79
C PRO A 68 3.57 -16.31 -10.23
N SER A 69 2.32 -15.85 -10.42
CA SER A 69 1.68 -15.70 -11.74
C SER A 69 1.96 -14.34 -12.38
N MET A 70 2.63 -13.42 -11.67
CA MET A 70 2.98 -12.09 -12.18
C MET A 70 4.13 -12.15 -13.18
N PRO A 71 4.19 -11.23 -14.16
CA PRO A 71 5.34 -11.11 -15.04
C PRO A 71 6.63 -10.84 -14.23
N ALA A 72 7.72 -11.49 -14.59
CA ALA A 72 8.97 -11.50 -13.82
C ALA A 72 9.59 -10.09 -13.58
N ASN A 73 9.28 -9.12 -14.45
CA ASN A 73 9.80 -7.75 -14.35
C ASN A 73 8.78 -6.76 -13.76
N CYS A 74 7.70 -7.26 -13.15
CA CYS A 74 6.69 -6.43 -12.52
C CYS A 74 6.76 -6.58 -10.99
N PHE A 75 6.61 -5.46 -10.29
CA PHE A 75 6.41 -5.49 -8.84
C PHE A 75 4.92 -5.61 -8.48
N LEU A 76 4.66 -6.03 -7.27
CA LEU A 76 3.31 -6.12 -6.70
C LEU A 76 3.22 -5.16 -5.51
N THR A 77 2.25 -4.25 -5.53
CA THR A 77 1.95 -3.45 -4.34
C THR A 77 0.79 -4.06 -3.56
N VAL A 78 0.87 -3.97 -2.24
CA VAL A 78 -0.15 -4.46 -1.32
C VAL A 78 -0.39 -3.44 -0.21
N ASN A 79 -1.65 -3.20 0.11
CA ASN A 79 -2.05 -2.28 1.17
C ASN A 79 -1.94 -2.96 2.53
N ALA A 80 -1.37 -2.26 3.52
CA ALA A 80 -1.34 -2.69 4.91
C ALA A 80 -1.52 -1.49 5.85
N SER A 81 -2.54 -1.57 6.72
CA SER A 81 -2.80 -0.52 7.69
C SER A 81 -1.73 -0.53 8.78
N PRO A 82 -1.14 0.61 9.13
CA PRO A 82 -0.11 0.69 10.17
C PRO A 82 -0.51 0.06 11.50
N GLU A 83 -1.77 0.23 11.90
CA GLU A 83 -2.30 -0.26 13.18
C GLU A 83 -2.24 -1.78 13.32
N VAL A 84 -2.23 -2.50 12.18
CA VAL A 84 -2.23 -3.97 12.19
C VAL A 84 -0.86 -4.57 11.85
N LEU A 85 0.12 -3.78 11.40
CA LEU A 85 1.43 -4.30 10.99
C LEU A 85 2.15 -5.08 12.10
N LEU A 86 1.95 -4.70 13.35
CA LEU A 86 2.52 -5.38 14.52
C LEU A 86 1.71 -6.58 14.99
N HIS A 87 0.49 -6.76 14.48
CA HIS A 87 -0.40 -7.83 14.92
C HIS A 87 0.10 -9.20 14.45
N GLU A 88 -0.07 -10.23 15.29
CA GLU A 88 0.43 -11.58 14.99
C GLU A 88 -0.14 -12.17 13.69
N ALA A 89 -1.41 -11.90 13.37
CA ALA A 89 -2.05 -12.38 12.14
C ALA A 89 -1.34 -11.84 10.89
N ILE A 90 -0.88 -10.59 10.91
CA ILE A 90 -0.14 -9.96 9.81
C ILE A 90 1.29 -10.48 9.77
N ARG A 91 1.96 -10.59 10.92
CA ARG A 91 3.31 -11.17 10.99
C ARG A 91 3.36 -12.60 10.47
N ALA A 92 2.31 -13.40 10.74
CA ALA A 92 2.19 -14.74 10.19
C ALA A 92 2.15 -14.76 8.65
N VAL A 93 1.46 -13.78 8.02
CA VAL A 93 1.45 -13.67 6.55
C VAL A 93 2.86 -13.42 6.00
N TRP A 94 3.61 -12.50 6.62
CA TRP A 94 4.99 -12.21 6.19
C TRP A 94 5.92 -13.41 6.40
N GLN A 95 5.72 -14.21 7.45
CA GLN A 95 6.46 -15.45 7.68
C GLN A 95 6.12 -16.55 6.66
N GLU A 96 4.86 -16.66 6.24
CA GLU A 96 4.41 -17.56 5.17
C GLU A 96 5.08 -17.21 3.82
N HIS A 97 5.42 -15.90 3.63
CA HIS A 97 6.03 -15.35 2.42
C HIS A 97 7.39 -14.73 2.76
N SER A 98 8.38 -15.56 3.14
CA SER A 98 9.68 -15.11 3.65
C SER A 98 10.56 -14.37 2.63
N ASP A 99 10.28 -14.51 1.33
CA ASP A 99 10.90 -13.73 0.25
C ASP A 99 9.89 -12.72 -0.29
N LEU A 100 10.13 -11.44 -0.01
CA LEU A 100 9.28 -10.31 -0.44
C LEU A 100 9.94 -9.44 -1.52
N HIS A 101 11.00 -9.91 -2.20
CA HIS A 101 11.58 -9.17 -3.32
C HIS A 101 10.55 -8.93 -4.41
N GLY A 102 10.41 -7.68 -4.86
CA GLY A 102 9.38 -7.28 -5.82
C GLY A 102 8.00 -7.05 -5.21
N VAL A 103 7.87 -7.10 -3.88
CA VAL A 103 6.68 -6.65 -3.15
C VAL A 103 6.93 -5.26 -2.58
N ILE A 104 5.98 -4.37 -2.75
CA ILE A 104 5.95 -3.02 -2.16
C ILE A 104 4.76 -2.96 -1.22
N VAL A 105 5.01 -2.69 0.07
CA VAL A 105 3.96 -2.55 1.08
C VAL A 105 3.56 -1.08 1.17
N GLU A 106 2.31 -0.78 0.85
CA GLU A 106 1.73 0.55 0.88
C GLU A 106 1.17 0.85 2.27
N VAL A 107 1.61 1.98 2.83
CA VAL A 107 1.19 2.47 4.14
C VAL A 107 0.56 3.85 3.95
N THR A 108 -0.70 4.01 4.39
CA THR A 108 -1.41 5.29 4.22
C THR A 108 -0.84 6.38 5.13
N GLU A 109 -0.84 7.62 4.61
CA GLU A 109 -0.36 8.79 5.36
C GLU A 109 -1.13 9.01 6.68
N GLN A 110 -2.44 8.87 6.66
CA GLN A 110 -3.32 9.21 7.79
C GLN A 110 -3.13 8.30 9.01
N SER A 111 -2.90 7.02 8.78
CA SER A 111 -2.81 6.02 9.84
C SER A 111 -1.44 5.99 10.53
N ALA A 112 -0.38 6.47 9.88
CA ALA A 112 0.98 6.48 10.44
C ALA A 112 1.19 7.54 11.55
N ILE A 113 0.14 8.33 11.93
CA ILE A 113 0.30 9.52 12.76
C ILE A 113 0.66 9.22 14.21
N GLU A 114 0.09 8.21 14.79
CA GLU A 114 0.15 8.07 16.26
C GLU A 114 1.33 7.24 16.80
N SER A 115 2.02 6.44 15.95
CA SER A 115 3.09 5.56 16.44
C SER A 115 4.17 5.16 15.43
N THR A 116 4.79 6.12 14.71
CA THR A 116 5.89 5.79 13.79
C THR A 116 7.05 5.08 14.47
N THR A 117 7.33 5.37 15.73
CA THR A 117 8.41 4.74 16.50
C THR A 117 8.15 3.25 16.75
N ASP A 118 6.88 2.87 16.93
CA ASP A 118 6.50 1.47 17.17
C ASP A 118 6.50 0.63 15.90
N LEU A 119 6.33 1.28 14.72
CA LEU A 119 6.31 0.59 13.43
C LEU A 119 7.70 0.24 12.88
N GLU A 120 8.74 0.94 13.30
CA GLU A 120 10.08 0.78 12.74
C GLU A 120 10.58 -0.68 12.76
N PRO A 121 10.37 -1.46 13.83
CA PRO A 121 10.76 -2.88 13.84
C PRO A 121 9.99 -3.73 12.80
N ALA A 122 8.71 -3.44 12.57
CA ALA A 122 7.92 -4.17 11.57
C ALA A 122 8.35 -3.80 10.15
N LEU A 123 8.59 -2.52 9.88
CA LEU A 123 9.09 -2.05 8.59
C LEU A 123 10.49 -2.58 8.28
N ASP A 124 11.36 -2.65 9.28
CA ASP A 124 12.70 -3.21 9.12
C ASP A 124 12.67 -4.72 8.86
N ALA A 125 11.74 -5.44 9.50
CA ALA A 125 11.53 -6.86 9.22
C ALA A 125 11.04 -7.07 7.77
N LEU A 126 10.14 -6.24 7.26
CA LEU A 126 9.67 -6.27 5.87
C LEU A 126 10.82 -5.98 4.90
N ARG A 127 11.62 -4.94 5.16
CA ARG A 127 12.83 -4.62 4.36
C ARG A 127 13.85 -5.75 4.39
N GLY A 128 14.07 -6.36 5.56
CA GLY A 128 14.94 -7.51 5.72
C GLY A 128 14.50 -8.74 4.93
N ALA A 129 13.20 -8.88 4.67
CA ALA A 129 12.63 -9.89 3.79
C ALA A 129 12.66 -9.50 2.30
N GLY A 130 13.15 -8.30 1.96
CA GLY A 130 13.28 -7.81 0.59
C GLY A 130 12.11 -6.93 0.09
N ALA A 131 11.12 -6.63 0.94
CA ALA A 131 10.04 -5.71 0.58
C ALA A 131 10.53 -4.26 0.52
N LEU A 132 9.91 -3.48 -0.35
CA LEU A 132 9.98 -2.02 -0.34
C LEU A 132 8.75 -1.44 0.36
N ILE A 133 8.88 -0.21 0.83
CA ILE A 133 7.78 0.51 1.48
C ILE A 133 7.32 1.64 0.56
N ALA A 134 6.02 1.81 0.41
CA ALA A 134 5.41 2.97 -0.23
C ALA A 134 4.60 3.78 0.78
N VAL A 135 4.58 5.09 0.58
CA VAL A 135 3.60 5.97 1.22
C VAL A 135 2.47 6.20 0.24
N ASP A 136 1.25 5.93 0.68
CA ASP A 136 0.04 6.12 -0.12
C ASP A 136 -0.75 7.35 0.33
N ASP A 137 -1.54 7.91 -0.61
CA ASP A 137 -2.43 9.05 -0.44
C ASP A 137 -1.74 10.32 0.08
N LEU A 138 -0.47 10.56 -0.32
CA LEU A 138 0.24 11.77 0.09
C LEU A 138 -0.49 13.02 -0.40
N GLY A 139 -0.88 13.88 0.54
CA GLY A 139 -1.61 15.13 0.29
C GLY A 139 -3.07 15.11 0.72
N SER A 140 -3.58 13.99 1.20
CA SER A 140 -4.94 13.89 1.77
C SER A 140 -5.04 14.43 3.21
N GLY A 141 -3.90 14.70 3.87
CA GLY A 141 -3.81 15.12 5.27
C GLY A 141 -2.73 16.16 5.58
N TYR A 142 -2.62 16.57 6.86
CA TYR A 142 -1.71 17.64 7.31
C TYR A 142 -0.31 17.19 7.78
N ALA A 143 0.01 15.91 7.71
CA ALA A 143 1.17 15.36 8.42
C ALA A 143 2.36 14.94 7.53
N GLY A 144 2.30 15.24 6.26
CA GLY A 144 3.06 14.65 5.15
C GLY A 144 4.58 14.48 5.28
N LEU A 145 5.36 15.56 5.30
CA LEU A 145 6.81 15.46 5.05
C LEU A 145 7.63 14.81 6.16
N SER A 146 7.28 15.05 7.42
CA SER A 146 8.03 14.45 8.54
C SER A 146 7.89 12.92 8.59
N ARG A 147 6.76 12.41 8.12
CA ARG A 147 6.50 10.96 8.03
C ARG A 147 7.23 10.31 6.88
N LEU A 148 7.29 10.97 5.72
CA LEU A 148 8.10 10.51 4.61
C LEU A 148 9.54 10.23 5.07
N LEU A 149 10.10 11.12 5.90
CA LEU A 149 11.44 10.94 6.46
C LEU A 149 11.52 9.71 7.38
N ALA A 150 10.50 9.48 8.22
CA ALA A 150 10.47 8.35 9.14
C ALA A 150 10.24 7.01 8.43
N LEU A 151 9.35 6.98 7.45
CA LEU A 151 9.01 5.76 6.71
C LEU A 151 10.08 5.35 5.69
N LYS A 152 10.99 6.24 5.29
CA LYS A 152 12.04 5.98 4.28
C LYS A 152 11.48 5.21 3.06
N PRO A 153 10.46 5.76 2.38
CA PRO A 153 9.77 5.05 1.32
C PRO A 153 10.65 4.92 0.07
N ALA A 154 10.44 3.84 -0.66
CA ALA A 154 10.99 3.66 -2.01
C ALA A 154 10.00 4.14 -3.10
N LEU A 155 8.72 4.29 -2.76
CA LEU A 155 7.67 4.77 -3.65
C LEU A 155 6.76 5.75 -2.91
N ILE A 156 6.37 6.84 -3.59
CA ILE A 156 5.42 7.83 -3.09
C ILE A 156 4.23 7.88 -4.05
N LYS A 157 3.03 7.57 -3.55
CA LYS A 157 1.79 7.71 -4.30
C LYS A 157 1.12 9.02 -3.92
N LEU A 158 0.76 9.81 -4.92
CA LEU A 158 0.07 11.08 -4.73
C LEU A 158 -1.44 10.87 -4.71
N ASP A 159 -2.11 11.50 -3.76
CA ASP A 159 -3.57 11.51 -3.72
C ASP A 159 -4.18 12.06 -5.02
N ARG A 160 -5.28 11.47 -5.44
CA ARG A 160 -6.02 11.87 -6.64
C ARG A 160 -6.38 13.35 -6.63
N GLY A 161 -6.70 13.92 -5.45
CA GLY A 161 -7.07 15.33 -5.30
C GLY A 161 -5.94 16.29 -5.67
N LEU A 162 -4.66 15.88 -5.52
CA LEU A 162 -3.52 16.66 -5.98
C LEU A 162 -3.38 16.64 -7.50
N ILE A 163 -3.71 15.52 -8.13
CA ILE A 163 -3.51 15.34 -9.58
C ILE A 163 -4.69 15.87 -10.39
N GLN A 164 -5.90 15.73 -9.87
CA GLN A 164 -7.09 16.17 -10.59
C GLN A 164 -7.09 17.69 -10.80
N GLY A 165 -7.12 18.13 -12.07
CA GLY A 165 -7.10 19.54 -12.48
C GLY A 165 -5.73 20.21 -12.37
N ILE A 166 -4.64 19.46 -12.25
CA ILE A 166 -3.27 19.96 -12.14
C ILE A 166 -2.84 20.77 -13.38
N ASP A 167 -3.43 20.49 -14.53
CA ASP A 167 -3.17 21.21 -15.79
C ASP A 167 -3.57 22.69 -15.74
N THR A 168 -4.53 23.04 -14.89
CA THR A 168 -5.05 24.40 -14.71
C THR A 168 -4.73 25.03 -13.36
N ASP A 169 -4.12 24.29 -12.43
CA ASP A 169 -3.83 24.73 -11.06
C ASP A 169 -2.31 24.84 -10.85
N GLU A 170 -1.80 26.07 -10.83
CA GLU A 170 -0.37 26.37 -10.64
C GLU A 170 0.13 25.94 -9.25
N ALA A 171 -0.69 26.06 -8.20
CA ALA A 171 -0.29 25.67 -6.85
C ALA A 171 -0.12 24.16 -6.74
N LYS A 172 -1.02 23.36 -7.34
CA LYS A 172 -0.89 21.90 -7.42
C LYS A 172 0.36 21.50 -8.19
N ARG A 173 0.63 22.15 -9.33
CA ARG A 173 1.83 21.91 -10.12
C ARG A 173 3.09 22.09 -9.30
N ALA A 174 3.22 23.28 -8.66
CA ALA A 174 4.37 23.60 -7.81
C ALA A 174 4.55 22.61 -6.67
N LEU A 175 3.44 22.17 -6.04
CA LEU A 175 3.48 21.17 -4.96
C LEU A 175 3.97 19.80 -5.48
N VAL A 176 3.43 19.31 -6.59
CA VAL A 176 3.83 18.03 -7.18
C VAL A 176 5.30 18.07 -7.64
N GLU A 177 5.76 19.15 -8.23
CA GLU A 177 7.18 19.35 -8.59
C GLU A 177 8.10 19.35 -7.37
N MET A 178 7.67 19.97 -6.27
CA MET A 178 8.40 19.94 -5.00
C MET A 178 8.49 18.51 -4.44
N ILE A 179 7.38 17.77 -4.45
CA ILE A 179 7.36 16.37 -3.99
C ILE A 179 8.25 15.51 -4.88
N GLY A 180 8.19 15.67 -6.21
CA GLY A 180 9.04 14.94 -7.14
C GLY A 180 10.54 15.22 -6.93
N THR A 181 10.88 16.50 -6.68
CA THR A 181 12.27 16.89 -6.34
C THR A 181 12.71 16.25 -5.02
N PHE A 182 11.84 16.25 -4.03
CA PHE A 182 12.11 15.61 -2.74
C PHE A 182 12.30 14.09 -2.90
N ALA A 183 11.37 13.41 -3.58
CA ALA A 183 11.44 11.97 -3.86
C ALA A 183 12.77 11.58 -4.50
N SER A 184 13.18 12.31 -5.56
CA SER A 184 14.45 12.09 -6.24
C SER A 184 15.66 12.22 -5.33
N ARG A 185 15.62 13.09 -4.30
CA ARG A 185 16.73 13.29 -3.35
C ARG A 185 16.86 12.21 -2.30
N ILE A 186 15.79 11.48 -2.07
CA ILE A 186 15.77 10.35 -1.10
C ILE A 186 15.76 8.98 -1.80
N ASP A 187 16.07 8.95 -3.11
CA ASP A 187 16.04 7.75 -3.96
C ASP A 187 14.66 7.04 -3.97
N ALA A 188 13.56 7.81 -3.83
CA ALA A 188 12.18 7.34 -3.99
C ALA A 188 11.63 7.68 -5.39
N TRP A 189 10.64 6.93 -5.80
CA TRP A 189 9.90 7.08 -7.06
C TRP A 189 8.55 7.73 -6.82
#